data_c31a9796d8da79534cfbb0752879d874
#
_entry.id   c31a9796d8da79534cfbb0752879d874
#
_cell.length_a   1.000
_cell.length_b   1.000
_cell.length_c   1.000
_cell.angle_alpha   90.00
_cell.angle_beta   90.00
_cell.angle_gamma   90.00
#
_symmetry.space_group_name_H-M   'P 1'
#
loop_
_entity.id
_entity.type
_entity.pdbx_description
1 polymer ?
#
loop_
_entity_poly.entity_id
_entity_poly.type
_entity_poly.pdbx_seq_one_letter_code
_entity_poly.pdbx_strand_id
1 'polypeptide(L)'
;MKEQIRKYDPNEEYFIEEQCYINELSNIPEDNEVSMAQARVSPGVTTHWHRLNGIVERNVVIQGQGKVEIGNLLPQNISPGDIAIIPAGCRQRIINISTEDLVFLAICSPRFNSSAYEDFNSGELKCQ
;
A
#
# COMPACT_ATOMS: atom_id res chain seq x y z
N MET A 1 4.31 -0.85 25.30
CA MET A 1 3.74 -1.96 24.49
C MET A 1 4.30 -3.28 24.99
N LYS A 2 3.47 -4.30 25.10
CA LYS A 2 3.93 -5.64 25.49
C LYS A 2 4.33 -6.44 24.26
N GLU A 3 5.29 -7.34 24.43
CA GLU A 3 5.67 -8.29 23.40
C GLU A 3 4.48 -9.18 23.05
N GLN A 4 4.28 -9.45 21.76
CA GLN A 4 3.16 -10.24 21.26
C GLN A 4 3.48 -10.86 19.90
N ILE A 5 2.80 -11.96 19.60
CA ILE A 5 2.82 -12.58 18.28
C ILE A 5 1.43 -12.42 17.68
N ARG A 6 1.36 -11.87 16.47
CA ARG A 6 0.10 -11.75 15.72
C ARG A 6 0.13 -12.77 14.59
N LYS A 7 -0.77 -13.74 14.65
CA LYS A 7 -0.81 -14.81 13.66
C LYS A 7 -1.48 -14.35 12.37
N TYR A 8 -0.89 -14.71 11.23
CA TYR A 8 -1.48 -14.44 9.93
C TYR A 8 -2.75 -15.26 9.73
N ASP A 9 -3.85 -14.60 9.34
CA ASP A 9 -5.10 -15.27 9.00
C ASP A 9 -5.55 -14.79 7.62
N PRO A 10 -5.46 -15.65 6.58
CA PRO A 10 -5.86 -15.27 5.22
C PRO A 10 -7.35 -14.94 5.10
N ASN A 11 -8.18 -15.38 6.04
CA ASN A 11 -9.62 -15.09 6.02
C ASN A 11 -9.95 -13.67 6.48
N GLU A 12 -8.98 -12.94 7.01
CA GLU A 12 -9.16 -11.54 7.39
C GLU A 12 -9.02 -10.57 6.21
N GLU A 13 -8.72 -11.09 5.02
CA GLU A 13 -8.58 -10.27 3.83
C GLU A 13 -9.92 -9.72 3.37
N TYR A 14 -9.94 -8.43 2.96
CA TYR A 14 -11.14 -7.79 2.41
C TYR A 14 -10.77 -6.90 1.22
N PHE A 15 -11.74 -6.73 0.31
CA PHE A 15 -11.56 -5.89 -0.88
C PHE A 15 -11.92 -4.44 -0.56
N ILE A 16 -11.13 -3.50 -1.07
CA ILE A 16 -11.37 -2.06 -0.88
C ILE A 16 -11.58 -1.34 -2.22
N GLU A 17 -12.16 -0.14 -2.16
CA GLU A 17 -12.46 0.66 -3.35
C GLU A 17 -11.24 1.03 -4.17
N GLU A 18 -10.08 1.05 -3.57
CA GLU A 18 -8.81 1.26 -4.25
C GLU A 18 -8.54 0.21 -5.33
N GLN A 19 -9.30 -0.89 -5.36
CA GLN A 19 -9.19 -2.03 -6.26
C GLN A 19 -8.09 -3.00 -5.85
N CYS A 20 -7.95 -3.23 -4.56
CA CYS A 20 -7.05 -4.26 -4.05
C CYS A 20 -7.63 -4.92 -2.80
N TYR A 21 -7.04 -6.07 -2.45
CA TYR A 21 -7.38 -6.80 -1.24
C TYR A 21 -6.39 -6.42 -0.15
N ILE A 22 -6.90 -6.17 1.04
CA ILE A 22 -6.08 -5.77 2.20
C ILE A 22 -6.26 -6.79 3.32
N ASN A 23 -5.16 -7.16 3.94
CA ASN A 23 -5.14 -7.92 5.18
C ASN A 23 -4.28 -7.14 6.18
N GLU A 24 -4.91 -6.55 7.18
CA GLU A 24 -4.19 -5.79 8.19
C GLU A 24 -3.44 -6.76 9.12
N LEU A 25 -2.13 -6.76 9.04
CA LEU A 25 -1.28 -7.64 9.84
C LEU A 25 -1.07 -7.09 11.25
N SER A 26 -0.93 -5.78 11.37
CA SER A 26 -0.83 -5.09 12.65
C SER A 26 -1.21 -3.63 12.48
N ASN A 27 -2.27 -3.22 13.17
CA ASN A 27 -2.68 -1.83 13.22
C ASN A 27 -3.41 -1.60 14.54
N ILE A 28 -2.65 -1.38 15.61
CA ILE A 28 -3.17 -1.32 16.98
C ILE A 28 -2.76 0.00 17.65
N PRO A 29 -3.61 0.52 18.56
CA PRO A 29 -3.30 1.77 19.27
C PRO A 29 -2.02 1.72 20.09
N GLU A 30 -1.64 0.55 20.60
CA GLU A 30 -0.42 0.37 21.40
C GLU A 30 0.84 0.56 20.56
N ASP A 31 0.73 0.42 19.24
CA ASP A 31 1.82 0.66 18.29
C ASP A 31 1.43 1.81 17.37
N ASN A 32 1.43 3.01 17.92
CA ASN A 32 1.00 4.21 17.21
C ASN A 32 1.93 4.62 16.06
N GLU A 33 3.17 4.21 16.10
CA GLU A 33 4.18 4.69 15.17
C GLU A 33 4.18 3.94 13.85
N VAL A 34 3.69 2.70 13.82
CA VAL A 34 3.77 1.85 12.64
C VAL A 34 2.55 0.96 12.52
N SER A 35 2.05 0.78 11.30
CA SER A 35 1.13 -0.30 10.97
C SER A 35 1.65 -1.07 9.77
N MET A 36 1.20 -2.31 9.63
CA MET A 36 1.58 -3.18 8.50
C MET A 36 0.36 -3.88 7.96
N ALA A 37 0.21 -3.85 6.64
CA ALA A 37 -0.85 -4.57 5.94
C ALA A 37 -0.26 -5.31 4.76
N GLN A 38 -0.87 -6.44 4.40
CA GLN A 38 -0.57 -7.10 3.14
C GLN A 38 -1.59 -6.61 2.11
N ALA A 39 -1.09 -6.16 0.97
CA ALA A 39 -1.93 -5.78 -0.16
C ALA A 39 -1.76 -6.80 -1.27
N ARG A 40 -2.88 -7.15 -1.93
CA ARG A 40 -2.89 -8.09 -3.04
C ARG A 40 -3.68 -7.48 -4.19
N VAL A 41 -3.04 -7.38 -5.35
CA VAL A 41 -3.64 -6.81 -6.57
C VAL A 41 -3.74 -7.90 -7.62
N SER A 42 -4.95 -8.13 -8.14
CA SER A 42 -5.17 -9.15 -9.16
C SER A 42 -4.45 -8.82 -10.47
N PRO A 43 -4.14 -9.84 -11.30
CA PRO A 43 -3.46 -9.60 -12.57
C PRO A 43 -4.17 -8.57 -13.45
N GLY A 44 -3.40 -7.64 -13.99
CA GLY A 44 -3.91 -6.62 -14.91
C GLY A 44 -4.65 -5.45 -14.25
N VAL A 45 -4.85 -5.48 -12.94
CA VAL A 45 -5.57 -4.43 -12.23
C VAL A 45 -4.65 -3.24 -11.93
N THR A 46 -5.20 -2.03 -12.10
CA THR A 46 -4.57 -0.78 -11.68
C THR A 46 -5.35 -0.25 -10.48
N THR A 47 -4.65 0.02 -9.40
CA THR A 47 -5.29 0.62 -8.23
C THR A 47 -5.64 2.08 -8.52
N HIS A 48 -6.58 2.64 -7.75
CA HIS A 48 -6.95 4.04 -7.91
C HIS A 48 -5.82 4.97 -7.50
N TRP A 49 -5.73 6.12 -8.14
CA TRP A 49 -4.92 7.21 -7.64
C TRP A 49 -5.39 7.58 -6.24
N HIS A 50 -4.47 7.64 -5.29
CA HIS A 50 -4.78 8.02 -3.91
C HIS A 50 -3.54 8.58 -3.22
N ARG A 51 -3.75 9.15 -2.06
CA ARG A 51 -2.67 9.60 -1.18
C ARG A 51 -3.06 9.37 0.28
N LEU A 52 -2.06 9.32 1.14
CA LEU A 52 -2.25 9.26 2.57
C LEU A 52 -1.78 10.56 3.19
N ASN A 53 -2.70 11.32 3.77
CA ASN A 53 -2.37 12.60 4.40
C ASN A 53 -1.70 12.35 5.76
N GLY A 54 -0.48 12.88 5.93
CA GLY A 54 0.26 12.78 7.18
C GLY A 54 0.90 11.43 7.46
N ILE A 55 0.87 10.50 6.51
CA ILE A 55 1.40 9.15 6.69
C ILE A 55 2.39 8.84 5.58
N VAL A 56 3.59 8.38 5.95
CA VAL A 56 4.56 7.84 5.00
C VAL A 56 4.28 6.36 4.81
N GLU A 57 4.20 5.92 3.56
CA GLU A 57 3.96 4.52 3.22
C GLU A 57 5.19 3.94 2.54
N ARG A 58 5.53 2.69 2.89
CA ARG A 58 6.59 1.94 2.21
C ARG A 58 6.01 0.61 1.78
N ASN A 59 6.10 0.32 0.49
CA ASN A 59 5.57 -0.92 -0.07
C ASN A 59 6.73 -1.84 -0.43
N VAL A 60 6.80 -3.00 0.23
CA VAL A 60 7.83 -4.02 -0.01
C VAL A 60 7.22 -5.13 -0.84
N VAL A 61 7.68 -5.31 -2.07
CA VAL A 61 7.13 -6.33 -2.95
C VAL A 61 7.56 -7.72 -2.49
N ILE A 62 6.59 -8.62 -2.37
CA ILE A 62 6.81 -10.00 -1.93
C ILE A 62 6.66 -10.97 -3.10
N GLN A 63 5.70 -10.73 -4.00
CA GLN A 63 5.37 -11.62 -5.10
C GLN A 63 4.86 -10.81 -6.29
N GLY A 64 5.16 -11.29 -7.49
CA GLY A 64 4.65 -10.69 -8.72
C GLY A 64 5.49 -9.52 -9.21
N GLN A 65 4.97 -8.85 -10.22
CA GLN A 65 5.61 -7.70 -10.87
C GLN A 65 4.62 -6.56 -10.94
N GLY A 66 5.04 -5.37 -10.57
CA GLY A 66 4.20 -4.19 -10.65
C GLY A 66 4.88 -3.04 -11.36
N LYS A 67 4.07 -2.05 -11.74
CA LYS A 67 4.56 -0.75 -12.19
C LYS A 67 4.00 0.29 -11.24
N VAL A 68 4.86 1.06 -10.59
CA VAL A 68 4.45 2.10 -9.65
C VAL A 68 4.52 3.46 -10.29
N GLU A 69 3.56 4.30 -9.94
CA GLU A 69 3.53 5.71 -10.27
C GLU A 69 3.41 6.49 -8.97
N ILE A 70 4.43 7.30 -8.66
CA ILE A 70 4.53 8.02 -7.39
C ILE A 70 4.89 9.47 -7.70
N GLY A 71 4.00 10.39 -7.33
CA GLY A 71 4.26 11.83 -7.47
C GLY A 71 4.71 12.21 -8.87
N ASN A 72 5.89 12.82 -8.96
CA ASN A 72 6.47 13.26 -10.22
C ASN A 72 7.53 12.31 -10.78
N LEU A 73 7.78 11.17 -10.14
CA LEU A 73 8.71 10.19 -10.66
C LEU A 73 8.16 9.57 -11.95
N LEU A 74 9.04 9.21 -12.86
CA LEU A 74 8.66 8.40 -14.01
C LEU A 74 8.19 7.03 -13.50
N PRO A 75 7.17 6.43 -14.16
CA PRO A 75 6.72 5.09 -13.79
C PRO A 75 7.88 4.09 -13.79
N GLN A 76 7.94 3.22 -12.79
CA GLN A 76 9.01 2.23 -12.66
C GLN A 76 8.44 0.85 -12.36
N ASN A 77 9.06 -0.17 -12.97
CA ASN A 77 8.74 -1.56 -12.68
C ASN A 77 9.39 -1.95 -11.36
N ILE A 78 8.66 -2.72 -10.55
CA ILE A 78 9.15 -3.25 -9.27
C ILE A 78 8.92 -4.75 -9.21
N SER A 79 9.81 -5.44 -8.50
CA SER A 79 9.87 -6.90 -8.38
C SER A 79 10.07 -7.29 -6.92
N PRO A 80 9.92 -8.57 -6.56
CA PRO A 80 10.13 -9.03 -5.19
C PRO A 80 11.46 -8.52 -4.61
N GLY A 81 11.37 -7.94 -3.42
CA GLY A 81 12.49 -7.31 -2.72
C GLY A 81 12.61 -5.81 -2.93
N ASP A 82 11.99 -5.27 -3.97
CA ASP A 82 12.02 -3.82 -4.19
C ASP A 82 11.10 -3.10 -3.21
N ILE A 83 11.44 -1.86 -2.91
CA ILE A 83 10.69 -1.02 -1.98
C ILE A 83 10.31 0.29 -2.68
N ALA A 84 9.01 0.60 -2.66
CA ALA A 84 8.52 1.91 -3.04
C ALA A 84 8.34 2.75 -1.79
N ILE A 85 8.96 3.93 -1.73
CA ILE A 85 8.83 4.85 -0.60
C ILE A 85 7.98 6.01 -1.03
N ILE A 86 6.85 6.21 -0.35
CA ILE A 86 5.86 7.20 -0.71
C ILE A 86 5.74 8.21 0.43
N PRO A 87 6.24 9.44 0.25
CA PRO A 87 6.12 10.49 1.26
C PRO A 87 4.67 10.83 1.59
N ALA A 88 4.44 11.39 2.76
CA ALA A 88 3.11 11.84 3.17
C ALA A 88 2.53 12.82 2.14
N GLY A 89 1.25 12.64 1.81
CA GLY A 89 0.53 13.49 0.86
C GLY A 89 0.85 13.25 -0.60
N CYS A 90 1.75 12.33 -0.90
CA CYS A 90 2.17 12.05 -2.28
C CYS A 90 1.16 11.13 -2.96
N ARG A 91 0.74 11.49 -4.18
CA ARG A 91 -0.16 10.64 -4.96
C ARG A 91 0.56 9.37 -5.39
N GLN A 92 -0.19 8.28 -5.47
CA GLN A 92 0.36 6.98 -5.84
C GLN A 92 -0.69 6.08 -6.46
N ARG A 93 -0.25 5.16 -7.29
CA ARG A 93 -1.02 3.99 -7.72
C ARG A 93 -0.05 2.91 -8.19
N ILE A 94 -0.55 1.67 -8.29
CA ILE A 94 0.25 0.55 -8.77
C ILE A 94 -0.56 -0.23 -9.79
N ILE A 95 0.14 -0.80 -10.78
CA ILE A 95 -0.43 -1.63 -11.82
C ILE A 95 0.20 -3.01 -11.69
N ASN A 96 -0.63 -4.06 -11.61
CA ASN A 96 -0.10 -5.43 -11.69
C ASN A 96 0.12 -5.78 -13.17
N ILE A 97 1.38 -5.86 -13.57
CA ILE A 97 1.78 -6.15 -14.96
C ILE A 97 2.11 -7.62 -15.17
N SER A 98 1.85 -8.47 -14.18
CA SER A 98 2.16 -9.90 -14.26
C SER A 98 0.90 -10.75 -14.46
N THR A 99 1.09 -12.06 -14.62
CA THR A 99 0.02 -13.03 -14.77
C THR A 99 -0.38 -13.68 -13.45
N GLU A 100 0.28 -13.30 -12.36
CA GLU A 100 -0.04 -13.77 -11.00
C GLU A 100 -0.40 -12.58 -10.13
N ASP A 101 -0.91 -12.84 -8.93
CA ASP A 101 -1.21 -11.77 -7.98
C ASP A 101 0.08 -11.01 -7.63
N LEU A 102 -0.04 -9.70 -7.55
CA LEU A 102 1.00 -8.84 -7.00
C LEU A 102 0.72 -8.71 -5.50
N VAL A 103 1.69 -9.10 -4.69
CA VAL A 103 1.57 -9.03 -3.23
C VAL A 103 2.69 -8.17 -2.69
N PHE A 104 2.33 -7.21 -1.85
CA PHE A 104 3.32 -6.37 -1.18
C PHE A 104 2.88 -6.05 0.25
N LEU A 105 3.85 -5.72 1.09
CA LEU A 105 3.59 -5.24 2.44
C LEU A 105 3.57 -3.72 2.42
N ALA A 106 2.50 -3.14 2.94
CA ALA A 106 2.36 -1.70 3.11
C ALA A 106 2.69 -1.37 4.57
N ILE A 107 3.77 -0.64 4.78
CA ILE A 107 4.25 -0.26 6.11
C ILE A 107 4.05 1.25 6.26
N CYS A 108 3.17 1.64 7.16
CA CYS A 108 2.77 3.03 7.35
C CYS A 108 3.32 3.60 8.67
N SER A 109 3.79 4.84 8.62
CA SER A 109 4.19 5.59 9.83
C SER A 109 3.73 7.05 9.73
N PRO A 110 2.98 7.56 10.74
CA PRO A 110 2.40 6.79 11.85
C PRO A 110 1.43 5.73 11.33
N ARG A 111 0.82 4.97 12.25
CA ARG A 111 -0.08 3.89 11.85
C ARG A 111 -1.23 4.41 10.98
N PHE A 112 -1.67 3.57 10.05
CA PHE A 112 -2.76 3.92 9.14
C PHE A 112 -4.08 4.15 9.88
N ASN A 113 -4.82 5.18 9.44
CA ASN A 113 -6.21 5.37 9.78
C ASN A 113 -6.96 5.80 8.51
N SER A 114 -8.23 5.40 8.41
CA SER A 114 -9.01 5.62 7.19
C SER A 114 -9.26 7.10 6.89
N SER A 115 -9.23 7.97 7.89
CA SER A 115 -9.43 9.41 7.68
C SER A 115 -8.27 10.06 6.93
N ALA A 116 -7.11 9.42 6.90
CA ALA A 116 -5.95 9.92 6.17
C ALA A 116 -6.01 9.59 4.68
N TYR A 117 -6.81 8.59 4.29
CA TYR A 117 -6.91 8.13 2.91
C TYR A 117 -7.76 9.09 2.08
N GLU A 118 -7.23 9.49 0.93
CA GLU A 118 -7.96 10.33 -0.02
C GLU A 118 -7.80 9.73 -1.41
N ASP A 119 -8.95 9.38 -2.03
CA ASP A 119 -9.04 8.82 -3.37
C ASP A 119 -9.37 9.93 -4.37
N PHE A 120 -8.85 9.84 -5.59
CA PHE A 120 -9.19 10.77 -6.66
C PHE A 120 -9.00 10.10 -8.02
N ASN A 121 -9.83 10.53 -8.99
CA ASN A 121 -9.97 9.85 -10.29
C ASN A 121 -8.87 10.16 -11.29
N SER A 122 -8.08 11.19 -11.08
CA SER A 122 -7.03 11.58 -12.01
C SER A 122 -5.74 11.81 -11.25
N GLY A 123 -4.63 11.72 -11.94
CA GLY A 123 -3.34 11.96 -11.33
C GLY A 123 -2.99 13.45 -11.16
N GLU A 124 -3.98 14.31 -10.91
CA GLU A 124 -3.76 15.75 -10.85
C GLU A 124 -2.99 16.21 -9.62
N LEU A 125 -3.21 15.58 -8.48
CA LEU A 125 -2.53 15.94 -7.24
C LEU A 125 -1.11 15.39 -7.24
N LYS A 126 -0.18 16.20 -6.79
CA LYS A 126 1.25 15.86 -6.76
C LYS A 126 1.75 15.80 -5.33
N CYS A 127 2.96 15.29 -5.16
CA CYS A 127 3.65 15.34 -3.88
C CYS A 127 3.77 16.78 -3.41
N GLN A 128 3.54 16.97 -2.15
CA GLN A 128 3.69 18.24 -1.48
C GLN A 128 5.11 18.39 -0.96
#